data_33b94df5f4e63cd4551c9be67b5873c8
#
_entry.id   33b94df5f4e63cd4551c9be67b5873c8
#
_cell.length_a   1.000
_cell.length_b   1.000
_cell.length_c   1.000
_cell.angle_alpha   90.00
_cell.angle_beta   90.00
_cell.angle_gamma   90.00
#
_symmetry.space_group_name_H-M   'P 1'
#
loop_
_entity.id
_entity.type
_entity.pdbx_description
1 polymer ?
#
loop_
_entity_poly.entity_id
_entity_poly.type
_entity_poly.pdbx_seq_one_letter_code
_entity_poly.pdbx_strand_id
1 'polypeptide(L)'
;MENVCGWIAQAGSAPQGARLSSAQKADWLVIGAGITGLSAAHTLAALHPQARIIVVDRQRAAQGASARNSGFVVAHEHPAHSELIGEPGFAGFEVDTAISRAASDEVRQRIARHAIDCDFRDSGYYFAVNDRAKLDHVDAKLATLRALGARAEFLQGAALAQKLGTRHYQAAIWCGQGNALLQPAKYVKGLLNALPGSITLYEDTDISGLERLSHGRLRANSVDGSIEAKQVLVCLNAFVPRVGIADTATFPMELSASLTRPLTEQEFQAIGAVEPWGVLSTRPLGATVRLTPDRRVMIRNTAEYRTRDLSNGELTLRRQHHVRGLQRRFPFLGESDIQYTWTGHLSASRSGQAYFDRVEEGVFAVAGCNGSGVARGTLWGRLLAELASGIDSPLLQSVMHRAEPGWLPPRPLFDIGAMLRMRVEAVRARTEI
;
A
#
# COMPACT_ATOMS: atom_id res chain seq x y z
N MET A 1 14.70 18.45 9.87
CA MET A 1 14.01 18.31 8.58
C MET A 1 12.58 17.89 8.88
N GLU A 2 11.59 18.46 8.19
CA GLU A 2 10.19 18.10 8.36
C GLU A 2 9.83 16.84 7.57
N ASN A 3 8.95 16.02 8.15
CA ASN A 3 8.39 14.82 7.51
C ASN A 3 7.24 15.22 6.57
N VAL A 4 7.57 15.77 5.39
CA VAL A 4 6.60 16.24 4.41
C VAL A 4 6.49 15.25 3.26
N CYS A 5 5.29 14.70 3.06
CA CYS A 5 5.02 13.79 1.96
C CYS A 5 4.82 14.54 0.64
N GLY A 6 5.69 14.27 -0.35
CA GLY A 6 5.62 14.91 -1.67
C GLY A 6 4.32 14.66 -2.41
N TRP A 7 3.73 13.47 -2.26
CA TRP A 7 2.43 13.16 -2.87
C TRP A 7 1.30 14.01 -2.32
N ILE A 8 1.27 14.19 -0.98
CA ILE A 8 0.24 15.01 -0.31
C ILE A 8 0.42 16.47 -0.66
N ALA A 9 1.67 16.98 -0.65
CA ALA A 9 1.96 18.36 -1.02
C ALA A 9 1.51 18.71 -2.46
N GLN A 10 1.56 17.74 -3.37
CA GLN A 10 1.16 17.92 -4.76
C GLN A 10 -0.34 17.68 -5.03
N ALA A 11 -1.02 16.93 -4.16
CA ALA A 11 -2.44 16.60 -4.37
C ALA A 11 -3.40 17.77 -4.07
N GLY A 12 -2.90 18.86 -3.45
CA GLY A 12 -3.74 19.97 -2.98
C GLY A 12 -4.60 19.61 -1.77
N SER A 13 -5.53 20.48 -1.41
CA SER A 13 -6.43 20.29 -0.25
C SER A 13 -7.44 19.17 -0.51
N ALA A 14 -7.76 18.42 0.52
CA ALA A 14 -8.87 17.45 0.56
C ALA A 14 -10.07 18.07 1.33
N PRO A 15 -11.31 17.56 1.13
CA PRO A 15 -12.44 17.91 1.98
C PRO A 15 -12.10 17.66 3.45
N GLN A 16 -12.64 18.47 4.34
CA GLN A 16 -12.40 18.34 5.77
C GLN A 16 -13.65 17.79 6.45
N GLY A 17 -13.46 16.71 7.21
CA GLY A 17 -14.47 16.23 8.15
C GLY A 17 -14.49 17.08 9.42
N ALA A 18 -15.58 16.99 10.17
CA ALA A 18 -15.66 17.57 11.51
C ALA A 18 -14.87 16.72 12.52
N ARG A 19 -14.49 17.32 13.66
CA ARG A 19 -14.02 16.54 14.82
C ARG A 19 -15.24 16.02 15.58
N LEU A 20 -15.17 14.79 16.09
CA LEU A 20 -16.21 14.26 16.96
C LEU A 20 -16.21 15.03 18.29
N SER A 21 -17.36 15.60 18.68
CA SER A 21 -17.48 16.42 19.90
C SER A 21 -18.65 16.02 20.80
N SER A 22 -19.36 14.96 20.43
CA SER A 22 -20.51 14.44 21.19
C SER A 22 -20.79 12.99 20.86
N ALA A 23 -21.68 12.36 21.64
CA ALA A 23 -22.14 11.01 21.35
C ALA A 23 -22.94 10.95 20.04
N GLN A 24 -22.63 10.01 19.18
CA GLN A 24 -23.27 9.76 17.90
C GLN A 24 -23.83 8.33 17.82
N LYS A 25 -24.80 8.13 16.93
CA LYS A 25 -25.33 6.80 16.60
C LYS A 25 -25.20 6.54 15.11
N ALA A 26 -24.87 5.32 14.73
CA ALA A 26 -24.77 4.87 13.35
C ALA A 26 -25.32 3.46 13.19
N ASP A 27 -25.61 3.05 11.97
CA ASP A 27 -25.80 1.64 11.65
C ASP A 27 -24.44 0.99 11.43
N TRP A 28 -23.54 1.71 10.74
CA TRP A 28 -22.20 1.25 10.38
C TRP A 28 -21.16 2.26 10.86
N LEU A 29 -20.12 1.76 11.49
CA LEU A 29 -18.92 2.53 11.82
C LEU A 29 -17.73 1.95 11.07
N VAL A 30 -17.03 2.79 10.32
CA VAL A 30 -15.75 2.44 9.68
C VAL A 30 -14.63 3.20 10.41
N ILE A 31 -13.70 2.48 11.01
CA ILE A 31 -12.55 3.06 11.72
C ILE A 31 -11.34 3.04 10.78
N GLY A 32 -10.91 4.23 10.34
CA GLY A 32 -9.85 4.49 9.38
C GLY A 32 -10.38 5.01 8.04
N ALA A 33 -10.00 6.24 7.66
CA ALA A 33 -10.33 6.89 6.39
C ALA A 33 -9.19 6.76 5.36
N GLY A 34 -8.50 5.62 5.35
CA GLY A 34 -7.57 5.22 4.30
C GLY A 34 -8.30 4.57 3.12
N ILE A 35 -7.52 4.07 2.12
CA ILE A 35 -8.07 3.40 0.93
C ILE A 35 -9.08 2.31 1.31
N THR A 36 -8.74 1.46 2.26
CA THR A 36 -9.59 0.32 2.68
C THR A 36 -10.90 0.81 3.31
N GLY A 37 -10.83 1.74 4.26
CA GLY A 37 -12.03 2.25 4.93
C GLY A 37 -12.92 3.06 4.00
N LEU A 38 -12.35 3.88 3.13
CA LEU A 38 -13.13 4.63 2.12
C LEU A 38 -13.79 3.67 1.12
N SER A 39 -13.08 2.63 0.67
CA SER A 39 -13.67 1.61 -0.20
C SER A 39 -14.81 0.86 0.49
N ALA A 40 -14.66 0.53 1.78
CA ALA A 40 -15.71 -0.08 2.58
C ALA A 40 -16.93 0.85 2.72
N ALA A 41 -16.70 2.13 3.05
CA ALA A 41 -17.76 3.11 3.19
C ALA A 41 -18.57 3.32 1.90
N HIS A 42 -17.89 3.44 0.74
CA HIS A 42 -18.56 3.50 -0.57
C HIS A 42 -19.40 2.25 -0.84
N THR A 43 -18.88 1.08 -0.50
CA THR A 43 -19.60 -0.18 -0.72
C THR A 43 -20.81 -0.30 0.20
N LEU A 44 -20.65 0.04 1.50
CA LEU A 44 -21.76 0.06 2.45
C LEU A 44 -22.87 1.03 2.01
N ALA A 45 -22.51 2.23 1.54
CA ALA A 45 -23.51 3.20 1.04
C ALA A 45 -24.26 2.70 -0.18
N ALA A 46 -23.59 1.93 -1.06
CA ALA A 46 -24.26 1.32 -2.21
C ALA A 46 -25.17 0.15 -1.80
N LEU A 47 -24.76 -0.69 -0.85
CA LEU A 47 -25.53 -1.82 -0.36
C LEU A 47 -26.68 -1.41 0.57
N HIS A 48 -26.49 -0.35 1.34
CA HIS A 48 -27.40 0.11 2.37
C HIS A 48 -27.70 1.63 2.24
N PRO A 49 -28.40 2.07 1.17
CA PRO A 49 -28.56 3.49 0.85
C PRO A 49 -29.31 4.31 1.91
N GLN A 50 -30.07 3.66 2.80
CA GLN A 50 -30.79 4.31 3.90
C GLN A 50 -30.03 4.24 5.24
N ALA A 51 -28.88 3.55 5.30
CA ALA A 51 -28.15 3.39 6.54
C ALA A 51 -27.35 4.65 6.87
N ARG A 52 -27.28 4.96 8.16
CA ARG A 52 -26.36 5.96 8.68
C ARG A 52 -24.96 5.37 8.81
N ILE A 53 -24.03 5.84 7.99
CA ILE A 53 -22.63 5.39 7.98
C ILE A 53 -21.76 6.51 8.55
N ILE A 54 -20.92 6.16 9.52
CA ILE A 54 -19.89 7.06 10.06
C ILE A 54 -18.53 6.49 9.72
N VAL A 55 -17.65 7.31 9.16
CA VAL A 55 -16.23 7.04 8.99
C VAL A 55 -15.46 7.90 9.98
N VAL A 56 -14.48 7.35 10.67
CA VAL A 56 -13.66 8.09 11.64
C VAL A 56 -12.18 7.84 11.40
N ASP A 57 -11.36 8.89 11.50
CA ASP A 57 -9.89 8.79 11.44
C ASP A 57 -9.25 9.62 12.55
N ARG A 58 -8.16 9.10 13.12
CA ARG A 58 -7.40 9.81 14.16
C ARG A 58 -6.66 11.04 13.65
N GLN A 59 -6.41 11.09 12.34
CA GLN A 59 -5.77 12.19 11.64
C GLN A 59 -6.75 12.75 10.60
N ARG A 60 -6.32 13.76 9.87
CA ARG A 60 -6.99 14.14 8.64
C ARG A 60 -6.90 13.00 7.64
N ALA A 61 -7.99 12.74 6.94
CA ALA A 61 -8.01 11.75 5.88
C ALA A 61 -6.97 12.11 4.80
N ALA A 62 -6.45 11.11 4.10
CA ALA A 62 -5.36 11.26 3.15
C ALA A 62 -4.00 11.72 3.76
N GLN A 63 -3.80 11.65 5.07
CA GLN A 63 -2.49 11.91 5.70
C GLN A 63 -1.74 10.64 6.09
N GLY A 64 -2.41 9.50 6.16
CA GLY A 64 -1.86 8.20 6.53
C GLY A 64 -1.14 7.46 5.40
N ALA A 65 -0.81 6.18 5.64
CA ALA A 65 -0.07 5.30 4.73
C ALA A 65 -0.68 5.20 3.32
N SER A 66 -2.00 5.32 3.20
CA SER A 66 -2.73 5.28 1.93
C SER A 66 -2.29 6.36 0.94
N ALA A 67 -1.91 7.54 1.41
CA ALA A 67 -1.43 8.65 0.60
C ALA A 67 0.11 8.72 0.51
N ARG A 68 0.84 7.89 1.26
CA ARG A 68 2.30 7.97 1.43
C ARG A 68 3.07 6.84 0.74
N ASN A 69 2.37 5.89 0.11
CA ASN A 69 2.96 4.74 -0.56
C ASN A 69 3.54 5.10 -1.94
N SER A 70 4.14 4.12 -2.60
CA SER A 70 4.80 4.33 -3.90
C SER A 70 3.84 4.34 -5.10
N GLY A 71 2.54 4.12 -4.91
CA GLY A 71 1.50 4.23 -5.94
C GLY A 71 1.52 3.14 -7.01
N PHE A 72 2.02 1.95 -6.71
CA PHE A 72 1.92 0.78 -7.59
C PHE A 72 0.56 0.11 -7.42
N VAL A 73 -0.07 -0.20 -8.55
CA VAL A 73 -1.25 -1.07 -8.65
C VAL A 73 -0.77 -2.37 -9.27
N VAL A 74 -0.61 -3.42 -8.45
CA VAL A 74 0.02 -4.67 -8.86
C VAL A 74 -1.06 -5.74 -9.06
N ALA A 75 -1.20 -6.22 -10.29
CA ALA A 75 -2.06 -7.33 -10.66
C ALA A 75 -1.29 -8.66 -10.75
N HIS A 76 -0.01 -8.59 -11.09
CA HIS A 76 0.85 -9.75 -11.21
C HIS A 76 2.14 -9.48 -10.44
N GLU A 77 2.32 -10.20 -9.34
CA GLU A 77 3.56 -10.21 -8.57
C GLU A 77 4.60 -11.12 -9.25
N HIS A 78 5.86 -10.98 -8.88
CA HIS A 78 6.91 -11.88 -9.39
C HIS A 78 6.92 -13.18 -8.62
N PRO A 79 6.85 -14.34 -9.30
CA PRO A 79 6.90 -15.64 -8.64
C PRO A 79 8.27 -15.90 -8.00
N ALA A 80 8.27 -16.44 -6.79
CA ALA A 80 9.43 -17.11 -6.20
C ALA A 80 9.73 -18.42 -6.96
N HIS A 81 10.88 -19.03 -6.72
CA HIS A 81 11.21 -20.32 -7.37
C HIS A 81 10.17 -21.40 -7.08
N SER A 82 9.71 -21.49 -5.83
CA SER A 82 8.68 -22.46 -5.41
C SER A 82 7.30 -22.23 -6.00
N GLU A 83 7.07 -21.09 -6.65
CA GLU A 83 5.79 -20.66 -7.22
C GLU A 83 5.77 -20.76 -8.76
N LEU A 84 6.83 -21.26 -9.38
CA LEU A 84 6.88 -21.48 -10.82
C LEU A 84 5.96 -22.64 -11.24
N ILE A 85 5.55 -22.66 -12.50
CA ILE A 85 4.76 -23.78 -13.05
C ILE A 85 5.49 -25.09 -12.79
N GLY A 86 4.77 -26.05 -12.22
CA GLY A 86 5.31 -27.37 -11.85
C GLY A 86 5.87 -27.43 -10.43
N GLU A 87 6.02 -26.32 -9.73
CA GLU A 87 6.48 -26.26 -8.35
C GLU A 87 5.29 -26.32 -7.34
N PRO A 88 5.55 -26.79 -6.11
CA PRO A 88 4.48 -26.99 -5.11
C PRO A 88 3.67 -25.76 -4.74
N GLY A 89 4.24 -24.57 -4.83
CA GLY A 89 3.58 -23.29 -4.51
C GLY A 89 2.74 -22.67 -5.63
N PHE A 90 2.80 -23.24 -6.85
CA PHE A 90 2.16 -22.65 -8.03
C PHE A 90 0.65 -22.45 -7.85
N ALA A 91 -0.08 -23.45 -7.36
CA ALA A 91 -1.53 -23.33 -7.16
C ALA A 91 -1.90 -22.20 -6.20
N GLY A 92 -1.12 -22.01 -5.13
CA GLY A 92 -1.31 -20.89 -4.21
C GLY A 92 -1.02 -19.54 -4.88
N PHE A 93 0.04 -19.46 -5.67
CA PHE A 93 0.42 -18.26 -6.42
C PHE A 93 -0.62 -17.89 -7.51
N GLU A 94 -1.22 -18.89 -8.16
CA GLU A 94 -2.31 -18.70 -9.11
C GLU A 94 -3.54 -18.04 -8.45
N VAL A 95 -3.95 -18.53 -7.27
CA VAL A 95 -5.05 -17.91 -6.50
C VAL A 95 -4.68 -16.49 -6.07
N ASP A 96 -3.48 -16.27 -5.54
CA ASP A 96 -3.01 -14.94 -5.13
C ASP A 96 -2.95 -13.96 -6.31
N THR A 97 -2.57 -14.45 -7.49
CA THR A 97 -2.58 -13.66 -8.74
C THR A 97 -4.02 -13.32 -9.17
N ALA A 98 -4.95 -14.27 -9.09
CA ALA A 98 -6.35 -14.00 -9.39
C ALA A 98 -6.95 -12.92 -8.46
N ILE A 99 -6.66 -12.99 -7.15
CA ILE A 99 -7.05 -11.96 -6.18
C ILE A 99 -6.40 -10.60 -6.51
N SER A 100 -5.11 -10.58 -6.85
CA SER A 100 -4.39 -9.33 -7.18
C SER A 100 -4.92 -8.70 -8.47
N ARG A 101 -5.29 -9.50 -9.47
CA ARG A 101 -5.96 -9.02 -10.70
C ARG A 101 -7.31 -8.39 -10.37
N ALA A 102 -8.16 -9.09 -9.62
CA ALA A 102 -9.44 -8.55 -9.18
C ALA A 102 -9.27 -7.25 -8.36
N ALA A 103 -8.21 -7.15 -7.56
CA ALA A 103 -7.89 -5.94 -6.82
C ALA A 103 -7.47 -4.78 -7.72
N SER A 104 -6.68 -5.04 -8.76
CA SER A 104 -6.33 -4.04 -9.76
C SER A 104 -7.54 -3.56 -10.55
N ASP A 105 -8.44 -4.47 -10.92
CA ASP A 105 -9.69 -4.14 -11.63
C ASP A 105 -10.61 -3.29 -10.75
N GLU A 106 -10.70 -3.58 -9.45
CA GLU A 106 -11.46 -2.75 -8.49
C GLU A 106 -10.94 -1.31 -8.44
N VAL A 107 -9.61 -1.10 -8.44
CA VAL A 107 -9.03 0.25 -8.51
C VAL A 107 -9.47 0.97 -9.78
N ARG A 108 -9.39 0.31 -10.95
CA ARG A 108 -9.83 0.87 -12.25
C ARG A 108 -11.31 1.24 -12.24
N GLN A 109 -12.14 0.35 -11.70
CA GLN A 109 -13.58 0.58 -11.60
C GLN A 109 -13.89 1.77 -10.69
N ARG A 110 -13.19 1.93 -9.55
CA ARG A 110 -13.34 3.09 -8.66
C ARG A 110 -12.93 4.39 -9.36
N ILE A 111 -11.79 4.38 -10.05
CA ILE A 111 -11.31 5.53 -10.82
C ILE A 111 -12.34 5.93 -11.88
N ALA A 112 -12.82 4.98 -12.66
CA ALA A 112 -13.81 5.25 -13.71
C ALA A 112 -15.17 5.71 -13.14
N ARG A 113 -15.68 5.01 -12.12
CA ARG A 113 -16.99 5.31 -11.50
C ARG A 113 -17.04 6.71 -10.89
N HIS A 114 -15.96 7.15 -10.28
CA HIS A 114 -15.89 8.41 -9.54
C HIS A 114 -15.10 9.50 -10.30
N ALA A 115 -14.72 9.25 -11.55
CA ALA A 115 -13.92 10.16 -12.39
C ALA A 115 -12.68 10.71 -11.66
N ILE A 116 -11.93 9.82 -10.96
CA ILE A 116 -10.80 10.22 -10.12
C ILE A 116 -9.59 10.56 -11.00
N ASP A 117 -9.16 11.82 -10.99
CA ASP A 117 -7.88 12.23 -11.56
C ASP A 117 -6.75 11.96 -10.56
N CYS A 118 -6.00 10.87 -10.78
CA CYS A 118 -4.89 10.45 -9.92
C CYS A 118 -3.63 10.06 -10.70
N ASP A 119 -3.40 10.68 -11.85
CA ASP A 119 -2.26 10.38 -12.74
C ASP A 119 -2.16 8.86 -13.05
N PHE A 120 -3.31 8.19 -13.18
CA PHE A 120 -3.36 6.75 -13.43
C PHE A 120 -2.78 6.41 -14.80
N ARG A 121 -1.79 5.50 -14.82
CA ARG A 121 -1.13 5.03 -16.02
C ARG A 121 -1.03 3.52 -16.05
N ASP A 122 -1.60 2.92 -17.09
CA ASP A 122 -1.55 1.48 -17.37
C ASP A 122 -0.22 1.11 -18.04
N SER A 123 0.90 1.49 -17.41
CA SER A 123 2.24 1.38 -17.96
C SER A 123 2.98 0.10 -17.59
N GLY A 124 2.38 -0.72 -16.71
CA GLY A 124 3.11 -1.82 -16.10
C GLY A 124 4.18 -1.32 -15.13
N TYR A 125 5.07 -2.24 -14.73
CA TYR A 125 6.24 -1.94 -13.92
C TYR A 125 7.40 -2.88 -14.26
N TYR A 126 8.61 -2.51 -13.86
CA TYR A 126 9.82 -3.30 -14.05
C TYR A 126 10.24 -3.94 -12.74
N PHE A 127 10.49 -5.24 -12.77
CA PHE A 127 11.15 -5.98 -11.71
C PHE A 127 12.64 -6.09 -12.09
N ALA A 128 13.46 -5.18 -11.58
CA ALA A 128 14.80 -4.93 -12.11
C ALA A 128 15.92 -5.24 -11.13
N VAL A 129 17.06 -5.66 -11.67
CA VAL A 129 18.30 -5.94 -10.95
C VAL A 129 19.45 -5.12 -11.52
N ASN A 130 20.40 -4.74 -10.65
CA ASN A 130 21.66 -4.09 -11.04
C ASN A 130 22.78 -5.08 -11.40
N ASP A 131 22.53 -6.36 -11.23
CA ASP A 131 23.43 -7.46 -11.61
C ASP A 131 22.59 -8.56 -12.24
N ARG A 132 22.87 -8.88 -13.52
CA ARG A 132 22.12 -9.89 -14.29
C ARG A 132 22.08 -11.25 -13.58
N ALA A 133 23.14 -11.64 -12.88
CA ALA A 133 23.22 -12.92 -12.17
C ALA A 133 22.20 -13.06 -11.03
N LYS A 134 21.62 -11.95 -10.56
CA LYS A 134 20.58 -11.97 -9.50
C LYS A 134 19.18 -12.23 -10.03
N LEU A 135 18.98 -12.24 -11.33
CA LEU A 135 17.70 -12.58 -11.96
C LEU A 135 17.81 -14.00 -12.54
N ASP A 136 17.46 -14.95 -11.71
CA ASP A 136 17.44 -16.37 -12.02
C ASP A 136 16.12 -16.83 -12.66
N HIS A 137 16.13 -18.03 -13.25
CA HIS A 137 14.93 -18.70 -13.79
C HIS A 137 14.05 -17.82 -14.68
N VAL A 138 14.65 -16.91 -15.48
CA VAL A 138 13.91 -15.90 -16.26
C VAL A 138 12.85 -16.52 -17.15
N ASP A 139 13.21 -17.57 -17.92
CA ASP A 139 12.28 -18.19 -18.86
C ASP A 139 11.10 -18.86 -18.13
N ALA A 140 11.36 -19.53 -17.01
CA ALA A 140 10.31 -20.14 -16.19
C ALA A 140 9.41 -19.08 -15.53
N LYS A 141 9.98 -17.97 -15.05
CA LYS A 141 9.22 -16.82 -14.53
C LYS A 141 8.33 -16.20 -15.61
N LEU A 142 8.86 -15.97 -16.81
CA LEU A 142 8.09 -15.46 -17.93
C LEU A 142 6.97 -16.43 -18.34
N ALA A 143 7.26 -17.72 -18.40
CA ALA A 143 6.24 -18.74 -18.71
C ALA A 143 5.12 -18.74 -17.68
N THR A 144 5.48 -18.70 -16.39
CA THR A 144 4.51 -18.64 -15.27
C THR A 144 3.66 -17.38 -15.34
N LEU A 145 4.27 -16.20 -15.49
CA LEU A 145 3.55 -14.94 -15.58
C LEU A 145 2.58 -14.91 -16.77
N ARG A 146 3.04 -15.40 -17.96
CA ARG A 146 2.21 -15.46 -19.17
C ARG A 146 1.05 -16.43 -19.05
N ALA A 147 1.27 -17.60 -18.45
CA ALA A 147 0.21 -18.56 -18.18
C ALA A 147 -0.87 -17.99 -17.24
N LEU A 148 -0.50 -17.10 -16.32
CA LEU A 148 -1.42 -16.39 -15.43
C LEU A 148 -1.99 -15.10 -16.05
N GLY A 149 -1.79 -14.89 -17.37
CA GLY A 149 -2.39 -13.80 -18.14
C GLY A 149 -1.61 -12.48 -18.11
N ALA A 150 -0.37 -12.47 -17.60
CA ALA A 150 0.46 -11.28 -17.67
C ALA A 150 1.06 -11.10 -19.08
N ARG A 151 1.09 -9.86 -19.58
CA ARG A 151 2.02 -9.48 -20.63
C ARG A 151 3.38 -9.22 -19.98
N ALA A 152 4.31 -10.17 -20.12
CA ALA A 152 5.63 -10.10 -19.51
C ALA A 152 6.74 -10.21 -20.55
N GLU A 153 7.76 -9.34 -20.42
CA GLU A 153 8.90 -9.25 -21.33
C GLU A 153 10.20 -9.17 -20.53
N PHE A 154 11.23 -9.87 -20.99
CA PHE A 154 12.59 -9.74 -20.46
C PHE A 154 13.35 -8.66 -21.22
N LEU A 155 13.97 -7.73 -20.51
CA LEU A 155 14.76 -6.64 -21.04
C LEU A 155 16.13 -6.60 -20.37
N GLN A 156 17.18 -6.30 -21.14
CA GLN A 156 18.54 -6.16 -20.61
C GLN A 156 19.40 -5.18 -21.42
N GLY A 157 20.52 -4.74 -20.85
CA GLY A 157 21.51 -3.90 -21.52
C GLY A 157 20.95 -2.61 -22.08
N ALA A 158 21.25 -2.30 -23.35
CA ALA A 158 20.87 -1.04 -24.00
C ALA A 158 19.35 -0.86 -24.13
N ALA A 159 18.61 -1.93 -24.41
CA ALA A 159 17.15 -1.87 -24.54
C ALA A 159 16.49 -1.46 -23.21
N LEU A 160 16.95 -1.99 -22.09
CA LEU A 160 16.46 -1.62 -20.76
C LEU A 160 16.86 -0.17 -20.42
N ALA A 161 18.11 0.23 -20.71
CA ALA A 161 18.60 1.56 -20.45
C ALA A 161 17.81 2.64 -21.23
N GLN A 162 17.42 2.36 -22.47
CA GLN A 162 16.55 3.25 -23.28
C GLN A 162 15.15 3.41 -22.66
N LYS A 163 14.62 2.37 -21.99
CA LYS A 163 13.30 2.44 -21.34
C LYS A 163 13.33 3.19 -20.01
N LEU A 164 14.41 3.06 -19.25
CA LEU A 164 14.51 3.63 -17.90
C LEU A 164 15.32 4.92 -17.81
N GLY A 165 16.02 5.33 -18.88
CA GLY A 165 16.88 6.50 -18.90
C GLY A 165 18.11 6.37 -17.99
N THR A 166 18.48 5.15 -17.59
CA THR A 166 19.62 4.87 -16.71
C THR A 166 20.25 3.52 -17.05
N ARG A 167 21.57 3.43 -16.91
CA ARG A 167 22.35 2.18 -17.08
C ARG A 167 22.54 1.42 -15.76
N HIS A 168 21.96 1.87 -14.66
CA HIS A 168 22.11 1.24 -13.36
C HIS A 168 21.55 -0.19 -13.35
N TYR A 169 20.43 -0.43 -14.03
CA TYR A 169 19.81 -1.74 -14.12
C TYR A 169 20.33 -2.51 -15.33
N GLN A 170 20.83 -3.73 -15.07
CA GLN A 170 21.38 -4.59 -16.11
C GLN A 170 20.33 -5.50 -16.76
N ALA A 171 19.34 -5.92 -15.97
CA ALA A 171 18.25 -6.76 -16.45
C ALA A 171 16.95 -6.48 -15.70
N ALA A 172 15.82 -6.73 -16.36
CA ALA A 172 14.49 -6.61 -15.77
C ALA A 172 13.49 -7.56 -16.45
N ILE A 173 12.47 -7.97 -15.71
CA ILE A 173 11.21 -8.46 -16.26
C ILE A 173 10.21 -7.29 -16.17
N TRP A 174 9.70 -6.84 -17.32
CA TRP A 174 8.60 -5.90 -17.37
C TRP A 174 7.27 -6.66 -17.32
N CYS A 175 6.37 -6.23 -16.45
CA CYS A 175 5.00 -6.74 -16.35
C CYS A 175 4.03 -5.63 -16.75
N GLY A 176 3.40 -5.79 -17.90
CA GLY A 176 2.41 -4.87 -18.46
C GLY A 176 1.01 -5.11 -17.92
N GLN A 177 0.10 -5.24 -18.80
CA GLN A 177 -1.36 -5.41 -18.66
C GLN A 177 -1.89 -5.73 -17.25
N GLY A 178 -2.77 -4.87 -16.73
CA GLY A 178 -3.31 -5.01 -15.38
C GLY A 178 -2.45 -4.34 -14.29
N ASN A 179 -1.16 -4.12 -14.55
CA ASN A 179 -0.27 -3.40 -13.65
C ASN A 179 -0.21 -1.92 -14.02
N ALA A 180 -0.32 -1.05 -13.01
CA ALA A 180 -0.39 0.39 -13.24
C ALA A 180 0.36 1.18 -12.16
N LEU A 181 0.51 2.47 -12.42
CA LEU A 181 1.03 3.46 -11.49
C LEU A 181 -0.02 4.56 -11.30
N LEU A 182 -0.11 5.12 -10.10
CA LEU A 182 -0.95 6.27 -9.80
C LEU A 182 -0.28 7.18 -8.76
N GLN A 183 -0.81 8.39 -8.58
CA GLN A 183 -0.45 9.28 -7.49
C GLN A 183 -1.35 8.97 -6.29
N PRO A 184 -0.81 8.38 -5.20
CA PRO A 184 -1.63 7.77 -4.16
C PRO A 184 -2.46 8.79 -3.35
N ALA A 185 -1.93 10.00 -3.12
CA ALA A 185 -2.67 11.02 -2.40
C ALA A 185 -3.84 11.57 -3.23
N LYS A 186 -3.67 11.72 -4.56
CA LYS A 186 -4.77 12.08 -5.47
C LYS A 186 -5.85 11.00 -5.51
N TYR A 187 -5.46 9.72 -5.48
CA TYR A 187 -6.41 8.61 -5.45
C TYR A 187 -7.27 8.62 -4.18
N VAL A 188 -6.65 8.74 -2.99
CA VAL A 188 -7.37 8.82 -1.72
C VAL A 188 -8.28 10.07 -1.67
N LYS A 189 -7.76 11.21 -2.14
CA LYS A 189 -8.55 12.45 -2.24
C LYS A 189 -9.75 12.29 -3.16
N GLY A 190 -9.58 11.60 -4.30
CA GLY A 190 -10.67 11.29 -5.21
C GLY A 190 -11.77 10.45 -4.55
N LEU A 191 -11.38 9.42 -3.78
CA LEU A 191 -12.33 8.62 -2.99
C LEU A 191 -13.06 9.47 -1.93
N LEU A 192 -12.36 10.39 -1.25
CA LEU A 192 -12.97 11.32 -0.28
C LEU A 192 -13.96 12.28 -0.94
N ASN A 193 -13.58 12.90 -2.07
CA ASN A 193 -14.43 13.82 -2.81
C ASN A 193 -15.73 13.16 -3.32
N ALA A 194 -15.67 11.85 -3.57
CA ALA A 194 -16.78 11.06 -4.08
C ALA A 194 -17.65 10.44 -2.97
N LEU A 195 -17.38 10.73 -1.68
CA LEU A 195 -18.18 10.16 -0.59
C LEU A 195 -19.65 10.62 -0.73
N PRO A 196 -20.62 9.68 -0.72
CA PRO A 196 -22.03 10.02 -0.68
C PRO A 196 -22.40 10.87 0.54
N GLY A 197 -23.37 11.77 0.38
CA GLY A 197 -23.84 12.63 1.48
C GLY A 197 -24.47 11.90 2.67
N SER A 198 -24.77 10.61 2.52
CA SER A 198 -25.23 9.72 3.62
C SER A 198 -24.09 9.30 4.57
N ILE A 199 -22.83 9.55 4.20
CA ILE A 199 -21.67 9.24 5.02
C ILE A 199 -21.22 10.48 5.79
N THR A 200 -21.09 10.35 7.10
CA THR A 200 -20.49 11.37 7.96
C THR A 200 -19.03 11.02 8.22
N LEU A 201 -18.10 11.93 7.90
CA LEU A 201 -16.68 11.79 8.19
C LEU A 201 -16.30 12.60 9.44
N TYR A 202 -15.70 11.92 10.42
CA TYR A 202 -15.02 12.55 11.55
C TYR A 202 -13.52 12.38 11.44
N GLU A 203 -12.80 13.48 11.48
CA GLU A 203 -11.33 13.54 11.46
C GLU A 203 -10.78 13.99 12.82
N ASP A 204 -9.46 13.91 13.00
CA ASP A 204 -8.80 14.26 14.26
C ASP A 204 -9.47 13.59 15.49
N THR A 205 -9.96 12.37 15.29
CA THR A 205 -10.77 11.61 16.25
C THR A 205 -10.15 10.22 16.44
N ASP A 206 -9.39 10.05 17.51
CA ASP A 206 -8.74 8.78 17.84
C ASP A 206 -9.69 7.87 18.61
N ILE A 207 -9.93 6.68 18.10
CA ILE A 207 -10.71 5.65 18.79
C ILE A 207 -9.76 4.84 19.67
N SER A 208 -9.97 4.94 20.98
CA SER A 208 -9.14 4.30 21.99
C SER A 208 -9.56 2.88 22.34
N GLY A 209 -10.79 2.46 21.99
CA GLY A 209 -11.29 1.12 22.27
C GLY A 209 -12.70 0.90 21.75
N LEU A 210 -13.08 -0.37 21.70
CA LEU A 210 -14.42 -0.84 21.36
C LEU A 210 -15.01 -1.54 22.59
N GLU A 211 -16.25 -1.26 22.88
CA GLU A 211 -17.00 -1.83 24.00
C GLU A 211 -18.34 -2.38 23.50
N ARG A 212 -18.69 -3.58 23.91
CA ARG A 212 -20.01 -4.16 23.64
C ARG A 212 -21.00 -3.73 24.74
N LEU A 213 -22.09 -3.13 24.32
CA LEU A 213 -23.16 -2.69 25.23
C LEU A 213 -24.13 -3.85 25.51
N SER A 214 -24.84 -3.76 26.66
CA SER A 214 -25.81 -4.78 27.12
C SER A 214 -26.94 -5.08 26.13
N HIS A 215 -27.26 -4.11 25.25
CA HIS A 215 -28.27 -4.25 24.20
C HIS A 215 -27.69 -4.65 22.83
N GLY A 216 -26.46 -5.17 22.82
CA GLY A 216 -25.83 -5.78 21.66
C GLY A 216 -25.13 -4.83 20.68
N ARG A 217 -25.29 -3.50 20.83
CA ARG A 217 -24.55 -2.51 20.02
C ARG A 217 -23.12 -2.36 20.49
N LEU A 218 -22.28 -1.81 19.64
CA LEU A 218 -20.88 -1.53 19.89
C LEU A 218 -20.68 -0.03 20.12
N ARG A 219 -19.88 0.34 21.12
CA ARG A 219 -19.46 1.72 21.35
C ARG A 219 -17.98 1.87 21.08
N ALA A 220 -17.64 2.78 20.18
CA ALA A 220 -16.28 3.24 19.96
C ALA A 220 -16.05 4.52 20.76
N ASN A 221 -15.07 4.51 21.65
CA ASN A 221 -14.77 5.62 22.56
C ASN A 221 -13.64 6.49 22.00
N SER A 222 -13.82 7.81 22.10
CA SER A 222 -12.80 8.83 21.82
C SER A 222 -12.76 9.81 23.01
N VAL A 223 -11.72 10.64 23.06
CA VAL A 223 -11.56 11.64 24.14
C VAL A 223 -12.74 12.63 24.21
N ASP A 224 -13.24 13.06 23.05
CA ASP A 224 -14.25 14.12 22.97
C ASP A 224 -15.67 13.62 22.68
N GLY A 225 -15.86 12.29 22.59
CA GLY A 225 -17.17 11.73 22.28
C GLY A 225 -17.15 10.21 22.11
N SER A 226 -18.27 9.65 21.67
CA SER A 226 -18.38 8.23 21.38
C SER A 226 -19.29 7.98 20.18
N ILE A 227 -19.11 6.84 19.53
CA ILE A 227 -19.97 6.41 18.42
C ILE A 227 -20.55 5.04 18.75
N GLU A 228 -21.88 4.98 18.82
CA GLU A 228 -22.59 3.73 19.03
C GLU A 228 -23.09 3.19 17.67
N ALA A 229 -22.63 1.99 17.29
CA ALA A 229 -22.95 1.38 16.01
C ALA A 229 -23.49 -0.05 16.16
N LYS A 230 -24.23 -0.52 15.14
CA LYS A 230 -24.65 -1.93 15.06
C LYS A 230 -23.48 -2.82 14.60
N GLN A 231 -22.69 -2.32 13.67
CA GLN A 231 -21.55 -3.01 13.09
C GLN A 231 -20.35 -2.07 12.92
N VAL A 232 -19.15 -2.62 13.09
CA VAL A 232 -17.88 -1.88 13.05
C VAL A 232 -16.91 -2.58 12.10
N LEU A 233 -16.37 -1.81 11.15
CA LEU A 233 -15.30 -2.24 10.24
C LEU A 233 -13.99 -1.55 10.65
N VAL A 234 -12.98 -2.34 11.02
CA VAL A 234 -11.67 -1.84 11.46
C VAL A 234 -10.68 -1.90 10.30
N CYS A 235 -10.35 -0.71 9.75
CA CYS A 235 -9.53 -0.54 8.55
C CYS A 235 -8.25 0.26 8.85
N LEU A 236 -7.56 -0.05 9.95
CA LEU A 236 -6.42 0.68 10.50
C LEU A 236 -5.05 0.18 9.99
N ASN A 237 -5.02 -0.83 9.12
CA ASN A 237 -3.81 -1.44 8.56
C ASN A 237 -2.74 -1.76 9.63
N ALA A 238 -1.61 -1.05 9.64
CA ALA A 238 -0.52 -1.28 10.61
C ALA A 238 -0.90 -0.98 12.07
N PHE A 239 -2.01 -0.31 12.30
CA PHE A 239 -2.47 0.10 13.62
C PHE A 239 -3.66 -0.72 14.17
N VAL A 240 -4.11 -1.75 13.45
CA VAL A 240 -5.14 -2.69 13.93
C VAL A 240 -4.79 -3.29 15.30
N PRO A 241 -3.53 -3.64 15.61
CA PRO A 241 -3.16 -4.10 16.95
C PRO A 241 -3.41 -3.09 18.10
N ARG A 242 -3.54 -1.79 17.82
CA ARG A 242 -3.82 -0.79 18.86
C ARG A 242 -5.22 -0.90 19.46
N VAL A 243 -6.13 -1.52 18.75
CA VAL A 243 -7.49 -1.80 19.22
C VAL A 243 -7.67 -3.26 19.67
N GLY A 244 -6.55 -3.98 19.93
CA GLY A 244 -6.56 -5.34 20.45
C GLY A 244 -6.90 -6.43 19.43
N ILE A 245 -6.81 -6.12 18.14
CA ILE A 245 -7.13 -7.06 17.05
C ILE A 245 -5.86 -7.39 16.29
N ALA A 246 -5.65 -8.65 15.90
CA ALA A 246 -4.54 -9.15 15.10
C ALA A 246 -3.13 -8.83 15.63
N ASP A 247 -2.95 -8.68 16.93
CA ASP A 247 -1.69 -8.37 17.60
C ASP A 247 -0.64 -9.50 17.50
N THR A 248 -1.09 -10.75 17.36
CA THR A 248 -0.25 -11.92 17.09
C THR A 248 -0.19 -12.30 15.60
N ALA A 249 -0.78 -11.51 14.72
CA ALA A 249 -0.91 -11.83 13.30
C ALA A 249 -0.14 -10.85 12.38
N THR A 250 -0.06 -9.58 12.78
CA THR A 250 0.56 -8.54 11.96
C THR A 250 1.48 -7.62 12.76
N PHE A 251 2.41 -6.98 12.05
CA PHE A 251 3.36 -6.03 12.66
C PHE A 251 3.62 -4.84 11.74
N PRO A 252 3.90 -3.66 12.32
CA PRO A 252 4.23 -2.47 11.54
C PRO A 252 5.65 -2.51 11.01
N MET A 253 5.83 -2.04 9.78
CA MET A 253 7.12 -1.71 9.19
C MET A 253 7.12 -0.22 8.85
N GLU A 254 8.18 0.49 9.19
CA GLU A 254 8.36 1.89 8.78
C GLU A 254 9.26 1.98 7.56
N LEU A 255 8.81 2.72 6.55
CA LEU A 255 9.52 2.97 5.31
C LEU A 255 9.72 4.47 5.16
N SER A 256 10.83 4.87 4.51
CA SER A 256 11.00 6.27 4.12
C SER A 256 11.26 6.40 2.63
N ALA A 257 10.83 7.52 2.07
CA ALA A 257 10.97 7.86 0.67
C ALA A 257 11.35 9.33 0.48
N SER A 258 11.96 9.62 -0.65
CA SER A 258 12.20 10.99 -1.11
C SER A 258 11.69 11.20 -2.53
N LEU A 259 11.33 12.45 -2.83
CA LEU A 259 10.91 12.91 -4.15
C LEU A 259 11.75 14.13 -4.53
N THR A 260 12.31 14.12 -5.73
CA THR A 260 13.11 15.24 -6.25
C THR A 260 12.22 16.43 -6.65
N ARG A 261 12.83 17.58 -6.94
CA ARG A 261 12.22 18.57 -7.85
C ARG A 261 11.95 17.95 -9.22
N PRO A 262 11.13 18.56 -10.08
CA PRO A 262 11.08 18.16 -11.49
C PRO A 262 12.49 18.24 -12.11
N LEU A 263 12.81 17.26 -12.98
CA LEU A 263 14.00 17.35 -13.80
C LEU A 263 13.89 18.57 -14.72
N THR A 264 14.98 19.28 -14.89
CA THR A 264 15.08 20.33 -15.92
C THR A 264 14.91 19.72 -17.31
N GLU A 265 14.62 20.54 -18.30
CA GLU A 265 14.52 20.04 -19.69
C GLU A 265 15.82 19.37 -20.15
N GLN A 266 16.97 19.95 -19.79
CA GLN A 266 18.29 19.40 -20.12
C GLN A 266 18.51 18.02 -19.47
N GLU A 267 18.18 17.87 -18.17
CA GLU A 267 18.28 16.60 -17.46
C GLU A 267 17.33 15.55 -18.02
N PHE A 268 16.10 15.95 -18.36
CA PHE A 268 15.11 15.06 -18.94
C PHE A 268 15.53 14.58 -20.34
N GLN A 269 16.08 15.44 -21.18
CA GLN A 269 16.66 15.06 -22.44
C GLN A 269 17.89 14.16 -22.30
N ALA A 270 18.73 14.40 -21.29
CA ALA A 270 19.91 13.58 -21.01
C ALA A 270 19.57 12.13 -20.64
N ILE A 271 18.39 11.88 -20.04
CA ILE A 271 17.87 10.52 -19.80
C ILE A 271 17.05 9.96 -20.97
N GLY A 272 17.00 10.65 -22.11
CA GLY A 272 16.29 10.21 -23.33
C GLY A 272 14.81 10.56 -23.36
N ALA A 273 14.34 11.52 -22.54
CA ALA A 273 12.95 11.96 -22.44
C ALA A 273 11.95 10.78 -22.33
N VAL A 274 12.31 9.80 -21.52
CA VAL A 274 11.58 8.53 -21.39
C VAL A 274 10.21 8.70 -20.76
N GLU A 275 9.27 7.83 -21.14
CA GLU A 275 7.96 7.77 -20.50
C GLU A 275 8.05 7.46 -18.99
N PRO A 276 7.09 7.94 -18.18
CA PRO A 276 7.03 7.61 -16.77
C PRO A 276 7.02 6.09 -16.50
N TRP A 277 7.79 5.66 -15.53
CA TRP A 277 7.95 4.25 -15.19
C TRP A 277 8.06 4.01 -13.68
N GLY A 278 7.91 2.74 -13.28
CA GLY A 278 8.15 2.27 -11.92
C GLY A 278 9.02 1.01 -11.91
N VAL A 279 9.97 0.97 -10.99
CA VAL A 279 10.84 -0.17 -10.74
C VAL A 279 10.64 -0.69 -9.32
N LEU A 280 10.45 -1.99 -9.19
CA LEU A 280 10.54 -2.75 -7.94
C LEU A 280 11.82 -3.60 -7.96
N SER A 281 12.49 -3.67 -6.82
CA SER A 281 13.66 -4.54 -6.66
C SER A 281 13.25 -6.01 -6.49
N THR A 282 14.14 -6.92 -6.84
CA THR A 282 14.00 -8.36 -6.59
C THR A 282 14.22 -8.74 -5.11
N ARG A 283 14.68 -7.80 -4.28
CA ARG A 283 14.90 -8.00 -2.85
C ARG A 283 13.84 -7.25 -2.03
N PRO A 284 13.33 -7.83 -0.94
CA PRO A 284 12.28 -7.21 -0.12
C PRO A 284 12.63 -5.80 0.37
N LEU A 285 13.90 -5.56 0.72
CA LEU A 285 14.39 -4.25 1.17
C LEU A 285 15.09 -3.44 0.07
N GLY A 286 15.11 -3.92 -1.16
CA GLY A 286 15.70 -3.20 -2.29
C GLY A 286 14.91 -1.95 -2.67
N ALA A 287 15.49 -1.11 -3.52
CA ALA A 287 14.90 0.17 -3.87
C ALA A 287 13.62 0.03 -4.72
N THR A 288 12.63 0.83 -4.37
CA THR A 288 11.51 1.17 -5.26
C THR A 288 11.77 2.55 -5.85
N VAL A 289 11.74 2.68 -7.17
CA VAL A 289 12.04 3.93 -7.88
C VAL A 289 10.97 4.20 -8.92
N ARG A 290 10.60 5.48 -9.06
CA ARG A 290 9.64 5.93 -10.08
C ARG A 290 10.11 7.20 -10.76
N LEU A 291 9.91 7.29 -12.07
CA LEU A 291 9.82 8.55 -12.79
C LEU A 291 8.34 8.91 -12.91
N THR A 292 7.98 10.09 -12.43
CA THR A 292 6.58 10.58 -12.43
C THR A 292 6.22 11.32 -13.71
N PRO A 293 4.92 11.51 -14.03
CA PRO A 293 4.51 12.28 -15.19
C PRO A 293 4.99 13.75 -15.19
N ASP A 294 5.17 14.36 -14.02
CA ASP A 294 5.72 15.69 -13.81
C ASP A 294 7.26 15.70 -13.74
N ARG A 295 7.91 14.64 -14.25
CA ARG A 295 9.36 14.49 -14.40
C ARG A 295 10.14 14.49 -13.07
N ARG A 296 9.57 13.99 -11.98
CA ARG A 296 10.27 13.81 -10.71
C ARG A 296 10.73 12.37 -10.53
N VAL A 297 11.82 12.19 -9.80
CA VAL A 297 12.26 10.85 -9.40
C VAL A 297 11.92 10.63 -7.94
N MET A 298 11.12 9.60 -7.67
CA MET A 298 10.84 9.10 -6.32
C MET A 298 11.72 7.91 -6.05
N ILE A 299 12.30 7.85 -4.85
CA ILE A 299 13.02 6.68 -4.34
C ILE A 299 12.58 6.32 -2.93
N ARG A 300 12.37 5.02 -2.70
CA ARG A 300 12.25 4.38 -1.39
C ARG A 300 13.28 3.25 -1.35
N ASN A 301 14.28 3.36 -0.51
CA ASN A 301 15.33 2.34 -0.36
C ASN A 301 15.65 2.05 1.11
N THR A 302 14.71 2.35 2.00
CA THR A 302 14.76 2.01 3.41
C THR A 302 13.43 1.40 3.85
N ALA A 303 13.50 0.34 4.66
CA ALA A 303 12.38 -0.28 5.33
C ALA A 303 12.89 -0.92 6.62
N GLU A 304 12.22 -0.67 7.73
CA GLU A 304 12.69 -1.02 9.06
C GLU A 304 11.54 -1.55 9.92
N TYR A 305 11.85 -2.55 10.74
CA TYR A 305 10.98 -2.89 11.88
C TYR A 305 11.34 -1.94 13.03
N ARG A 306 10.32 -1.23 13.54
CA ARG A 306 10.50 -0.28 14.63
C ARG A 306 9.31 -0.29 15.57
N THR A 307 9.59 -0.03 16.83
CA THR A 307 8.59 0.10 17.90
C THR A 307 8.17 1.56 18.13
N ARG A 308 8.87 2.51 17.50
CA ARG A 308 8.59 3.96 17.52
C ARG A 308 8.84 4.57 16.15
N ASP A 309 8.19 5.68 15.88
CA ASP A 309 8.40 6.45 14.64
C ASP A 309 9.83 7.02 14.55
N LEU A 310 10.30 7.25 13.32
CA LEU A 310 11.57 7.92 13.07
C LEU A 310 11.54 9.36 13.60
N SER A 311 12.58 9.74 14.34
CA SER A 311 12.83 11.13 14.68
C SER A 311 13.30 11.92 13.46
N ASN A 312 13.21 13.25 13.53
CA ASN A 312 13.69 14.13 12.45
C ASN A 312 15.18 13.92 12.13
N GLY A 313 16.02 13.64 13.13
CA GLY A 313 17.45 13.33 12.92
C GLY A 313 17.64 12.00 12.19
N GLU A 314 16.91 10.97 12.58
CA GLU A 314 16.94 9.68 11.91
C GLU A 314 16.43 9.78 10.46
N LEU A 315 15.40 10.58 10.21
CA LEU A 315 14.89 10.81 8.85
C LEU A 315 15.94 11.53 7.98
N THR A 316 16.74 12.44 8.54
CA THR A 316 17.87 13.06 7.82
C THR A 316 18.89 12.01 7.36
N LEU A 317 19.22 11.03 8.20
CA LEU A 317 20.10 9.93 7.81
C LEU A 317 19.50 9.07 6.67
N ARG A 318 18.17 8.84 6.70
CA ARG A 318 17.49 8.10 5.62
C ARG A 318 17.51 8.88 4.31
N ARG A 319 17.35 10.20 4.37
CA ARG A 319 17.52 11.07 3.20
C ARG A 319 18.88 10.89 2.53
N GLN A 320 19.97 10.79 3.31
CA GLN A 320 21.30 10.52 2.76
C GLN A 320 21.39 9.15 2.04
N HIS A 321 20.68 8.13 2.53
CA HIS A 321 20.58 6.86 1.82
C HIS A 321 19.81 7.00 0.49
N HIS A 322 18.74 7.81 0.48
CA HIS A 322 18.01 8.12 -0.74
C HIS A 322 18.87 8.86 -1.76
N VAL A 323 19.66 9.86 -1.34
CA VAL A 323 20.62 10.58 -2.20
C VAL A 323 21.59 9.61 -2.87
N ARG A 324 22.23 8.74 -2.09
CA ARG A 324 23.17 7.73 -2.63
C ARG A 324 22.50 6.79 -3.63
N GLY A 325 21.26 6.38 -3.35
CA GLY A 325 20.47 5.55 -4.25
C GLY A 325 20.09 6.26 -5.54
N LEU A 326 19.78 7.56 -5.49
CA LEU A 326 19.50 8.39 -6.65
C LEU A 326 20.77 8.57 -7.50
N GLN A 327 21.90 8.93 -6.89
CA GLN A 327 23.18 9.15 -7.59
C GLN A 327 23.69 7.91 -8.32
N ARG A 328 23.44 6.70 -7.81
CA ARG A 328 23.77 5.45 -8.51
C ARG A 328 22.99 5.30 -9.81
N ARG A 329 21.77 5.86 -9.90
CA ARG A 329 20.88 5.78 -11.05
C ARG A 329 20.99 6.97 -11.98
N PHE A 330 21.12 8.13 -11.38
CA PHE A 330 21.18 9.43 -12.04
C PHE A 330 22.30 10.26 -11.37
N PRO A 331 23.56 10.14 -11.83
CA PRO A 331 24.72 10.77 -11.18
C PRO A 331 24.64 12.30 -11.05
N PHE A 332 23.81 12.96 -11.85
CA PHE A 332 23.59 14.41 -11.80
C PHE A 332 22.64 14.86 -10.68
N LEU A 333 21.89 13.92 -10.03
CA LEU A 333 21.01 14.25 -8.93
C LEU A 333 21.77 14.20 -7.60
N GLY A 334 21.54 15.21 -6.75
CA GLY A 334 22.17 15.36 -5.44
C GLY A 334 21.17 15.67 -4.32
N GLU A 335 21.68 16.02 -3.17
CA GLU A 335 20.86 16.34 -2.00
C GLU A 335 20.00 17.59 -2.22
N SER A 336 20.52 18.61 -2.94
CA SER A 336 19.80 19.84 -3.28
C SER A 336 18.58 19.60 -4.17
N ASP A 337 18.54 18.48 -4.89
CA ASP A 337 17.44 18.15 -5.79
C ASP A 337 16.28 17.45 -5.09
N ILE A 338 16.47 16.94 -3.87
CA ILE A 338 15.39 16.35 -3.07
C ILE A 338 14.54 17.46 -2.48
N GLN A 339 13.29 17.54 -2.92
CA GLN A 339 12.33 18.51 -2.43
C GLN A 339 11.55 18.01 -1.21
N TYR A 340 11.21 16.72 -1.16
CA TYR A 340 10.43 16.12 -0.09
C TYR A 340 11.06 14.83 0.43
N THR A 341 10.93 14.60 1.73
CA THR A 341 11.27 13.31 2.37
C THR A 341 10.22 13.00 3.43
N TRP A 342 9.73 11.76 3.43
CA TRP A 342 8.67 11.35 4.35
C TRP A 342 8.79 9.89 4.77
N THR A 343 8.03 9.53 5.80
CA THR A 343 7.84 8.15 6.26
C THR A 343 6.43 7.66 6.00
N GLY A 344 6.26 6.36 6.03
CA GLY A 344 4.97 5.69 5.97
C GLY A 344 5.03 4.31 6.60
N HIS A 345 3.89 3.87 7.13
CA HIS A 345 3.77 2.56 7.77
C HIS A 345 3.11 1.56 6.84
N LEU A 346 3.65 0.36 6.82
CA LEU A 346 3.07 -0.78 6.15
C LEU A 346 2.78 -1.85 7.20
N SER A 347 1.65 -2.54 7.08
CA SER A 347 1.35 -3.74 7.85
C SER A 347 1.91 -4.96 7.15
N ALA A 348 2.74 -5.70 7.85
CA ALA A 348 3.30 -6.95 7.37
C ALA A 348 2.80 -8.13 8.21
N SER A 349 2.81 -9.33 7.64
CA SER A 349 2.54 -10.60 8.29
C SER A 349 3.69 -11.58 8.03
N ARG A 350 3.74 -12.66 8.78
CA ARG A 350 4.80 -13.67 8.63
C ARG A 350 4.70 -14.43 7.30
N SER A 351 3.49 -14.77 6.89
CA SER A 351 3.23 -15.55 5.67
C SER A 351 3.15 -14.71 4.39
N GLY A 352 3.08 -13.37 4.50
CA GLY A 352 2.73 -12.50 3.38
C GLY A 352 1.23 -12.44 3.07
N GLN A 353 0.39 -13.15 3.84
CA GLN A 353 -1.06 -13.13 3.70
C GLN A 353 -1.71 -12.12 4.64
N ALA A 354 -2.90 -11.64 4.28
CA ALA A 354 -3.64 -10.70 5.08
C ALA A 354 -4.27 -11.37 6.31
N TYR A 355 -4.50 -10.58 7.35
CA TYR A 355 -5.54 -10.83 8.33
C TYR A 355 -6.85 -10.25 7.77
N PHE A 356 -7.87 -11.08 7.58
CA PHE A 356 -9.18 -10.68 7.05
C PHE A 356 -10.23 -11.55 7.72
N ASP A 357 -11.00 -10.98 8.68
CA ASP A 357 -11.84 -11.81 9.52
C ASP A 357 -13.04 -11.05 10.12
N ARG A 358 -14.06 -11.82 10.52
CA ARG A 358 -15.05 -11.43 11.51
C ARG A 358 -14.47 -11.70 12.89
N VAL A 359 -13.98 -10.68 13.56
CA VAL A 359 -13.29 -10.77 14.87
C VAL A 359 -14.21 -11.29 15.97
N GLU A 360 -15.41 -10.73 16.00
CA GLU A 360 -16.52 -11.10 16.88
C GLU A 360 -17.84 -10.66 16.24
N GLU A 361 -18.96 -10.93 16.90
CA GLU A 361 -20.25 -10.49 16.40
C GLU A 361 -20.28 -8.97 16.16
N GLY A 362 -20.57 -8.55 14.93
CA GLY A 362 -20.64 -7.13 14.53
C GLY A 362 -19.29 -6.41 14.39
N VAL A 363 -18.15 -7.08 14.58
CA VAL A 363 -16.81 -6.50 14.39
C VAL A 363 -16.05 -7.25 13.29
N PHE A 364 -15.60 -6.51 12.28
CA PHE A 364 -14.86 -7.02 11.14
C PHE A 364 -13.55 -6.25 10.99
N ALA A 365 -12.47 -6.92 10.63
CA ALA A 365 -11.18 -6.28 10.54
C ALA A 365 -10.34 -6.80 9.37
N VAL A 366 -9.48 -5.93 8.83
CA VAL A 366 -8.48 -6.29 7.85
C VAL A 366 -7.16 -5.57 8.10
N ALA A 367 -6.05 -6.32 8.00
CA ALA A 367 -4.69 -5.83 8.15
C ALA A 367 -3.71 -6.66 7.30
N GLY A 368 -2.42 -6.29 7.28
CA GLY A 368 -1.41 -7.07 6.58
C GLY A 368 -1.41 -6.84 5.07
N CYS A 369 -1.30 -5.57 4.63
CA CYS A 369 -1.25 -5.23 3.20
C CYS A 369 0.03 -5.73 2.50
N ASN A 370 1.08 -6.08 3.24
CA ASN A 370 2.34 -6.66 2.76
C ASN A 370 2.95 -5.93 1.54
N GLY A 371 2.72 -4.61 1.42
CA GLY A 371 3.23 -3.77 0.33
C GLY A 371 2.28 -3.56 -0.86
N SER A 372 1.23 -4.36 -1.02
CA SER A 372 0.26 -4.24 -2.13
C SER A 372 -1.00 -3.43 -1.74
N GLY A 373 -0.86 -2.45 -0.85
CA GLY A 373 -1.97 -1.77 -0.16
C GLY A 373 -2.88 -0.92 -1.05
N VAL A 374 -2.45 -0.46 -2.24
CA VAL A 374 -3.33 0.28 -3.15
C VAL A 374 -4.38 -0.65 -3.73
N ALA A 375 -3.97 -1.69 -4.42
CA ALA A 375 -4.90 -2.62 -5.07
C ALA A 375 -5.65 -3.47 -4.03
N ARG A 376 -4.93 -4.24 -3.22
CA ARG A 376 -5.54 -5.11 -2.22
C ARG A 376 -6.36 -4.35 -1.19
N GLY A 377 -5.88 -3.17 -0.73
CA GLY A 377 -6.65 -2.35 0.21
C GLY A 377 -7.98 -1.86 -0.35
N THR A 378 -8.02 -1.52 -1.67
CA THR A 378 -9.27 -1.15 -2.35
C THR A 378 -10.24 -2.34 -2.39
N LEU A 379 -9.77 -3.52 -2.79
CA LEU A 379 -10.59 -4.73 -2.84
C LEU A 379 -11.04 -5.16 -1.44
N TRP A 380 -10.15 -5.20 -0.47
CA TRP A 380 -10.47 -5.64 0.88
C TRP A 380 -11.52 -4.75 1.55
N GLY A 381 -11.50 -3.44 1.29
CA GLY A 381 -12.57 -2.56 1.77
C GLY A 381 -13.93 -2.97 1.23
N ARG A 382 -14.02 -3.28 -0.05
CA ARG A 382 -15.25 -3.80 -0.66
C ARG A 382 -15.67 -5.13 -0.04
N LEU A 383 -14.77 -6.11 -0.02
CA LEU A 383 -15.09 -7.46 0.46
C LEU A 383 -15.39 -7.48 1.97
N LEU A 384 -14.76 -6.61 2.77
CA LEU A 384 -15.07 -6.50 4.20
C LEU A 384 -16.50 -5.95 4.41
N ALA A 385 -16.92 -5.00 3.59
CA ALA A 385 -18.29 -4.50 3.60
C ALA A 385 -19.31 -5.57 3.12
N GLU A 386 -18.96 -6.37 2.11
CA GLU A 386 -19.77 -7.51 1.66
C GLU A 386 -19.90 -8.56 2.78
N LEU A 387 -18.80 -8.96 3.42
CA LEU A 387 -18.79 -9.91 4.54
C LEU A 387 -19.68 -9.40 5.69
N ALA A 388 -19.52 -8.13 6.07
CA ALA A 388 -20.29 -7.54 7.14
C ALA A 388 -21.79 -7.41 6.80
N SER A 389 -22.13 -7.32 5.51
CA SER A 389 -23.50 -7.28 5.00
C SER A 389 -24.11 -8.67 4.78
N GLY A 390 -23.38 -9.76 5.08
CA GLY A 390 -23.85 -11.12 4.87
C GLY A 390 -23.90 -11.56 3.39
N ILE A 391 -23.17 -10.84 2.52
CA ILE A 391 -23.04 -11.23 1.11
C ILE A 391 -21.92 -12.26 0.99
N ASP A 392 -22.22 -13.34 0.30
CA ASP A 392 -21.25 -14.38 -0.04
C ASP A 392 -20.91 -14.31 -1.54
N SER A 393 -19.63 -14.34 -1.88
CA SER A 393 -19.14 -14.36 -3.24
C SER A 393 -17.91 -15.25 -3.38
N PRO A 394 -17.67 -15.88 -4.55
CA PRO A 394 -16.50 -16.72 -4.77
C PRO A 394 -15.17 -15.97 -4.47
N LEU A 395 -15.10 -14.68 -4.79
CA LEU A 395 -13.91 -13.88 -4.52
C LEU A 395 -13.72 -13.63 -3.02
N LEU A 396 -14.80 -13.35 -2.28
CA LEU A 396 -14.76 -13.22 -0.83
C LEU A 396 -14.28 -14.52 -0.18
N GLN A 397 -14.82 -15.66 -0.59
CA GLN A 397 -14.40 -16.98 -0.11
C GLN A 397 -12.92 -17.26 -0.42
N SER A 398 -12.43 -16.90 -1.60
CA SER A 398 -11.02 -17.04 -1.97
C SER A 398 -10.13 -16.20 -1.05
N VAL A 399 -10.51 -14.95 -0.74
CA VAL A 399 -9.75 -14.08 0.16
C VAL A 399 -9.76 -14.61 1.59
N MET A 400 -10.91 -15.03 2.11
CA MET A 400 -11.03 -15.59 3.46
C MET A 400 -10.21 -16.88 3.62
N HIS A 401 -10.23 -17.76 2.61
CA HIS A 401 -9.44 -19.00 2.62
C HIS A 401 -7.92 -18.74 2.60
N ARG A 402 -7.50 -17.64 1.96
CA ARG A 402 -6.08 -17.23 1.89
C ARG A 402 -5.63 -16.34 3.06
N ALA A 403 -6.54 -15.87 3.90
CA ALA A 403 -6.26 -14.94 4.99
C ALA A 403 -5.60 -15.62 6.21
N GLU A 404 -4.41 -16.20 6.00
CA GLU A 404 -3.61 -16.87 7.03
C GLU A 404 -2.30 -16.11 7.29
N PRO A 405 -2.30 -15.05 8.11
CA PRO A 405 -1.12 -14.21 8.34
C PRO A 405 0.03 -14.92 9.06
N GLY A 406 -0.23 -16.08 9.66
CA GLY A 406 0.70 -16.82 10.48
C GLY A 406 0.87 -16.21 11.88
N TRP A 407 1.14 -17.06 12.85
CA TRP A 407 1.32 -16.64 14.25
C TRP A 407 2.68 -15.95 14.47
N LEU A 408 2.67 -14.87 15.25
CA LEU A 408 3.85 -14.14 15.71
C LEU A 408 4.12 -14.45 17.19
N PRO A 409 5.39 -14.70 17.57
CA PRO A 409 5.75 -14.89 18.96
C PRO A 409 5.40 -13.65 19.82
N PRO A 410 5.14 -13.84 21.13
CA PRO A 410 4.95 -12.72 22.04
C PRO A 410 6.16 -11.77 22.06
N ARG A 411 5.90 -10.49 22.33
CA ARG A 411 6.97 -9.52 22.59
C ARG A 411 7.62 -9.79 23.95
N PRO A 412 8.94 -9.62 24.14
CA PRO A 412 9.91 -9.01 23.21
C PRO A 412 10.57 -9.99 22.23
N LEU A 413 10.26 -11.30 22.27
CA LEU A 413 10.93 -12.29 21.42
C LEU A 413 10.75 -11.98 19.93
N PHE A 414 9.54 -11.59 19.53
CA PHE A 414 9.30 -11.16 18.15
C PHE A 414 10.16 -9.96 17.76
N ASP A 415 10.26 -8.94 18.62
CA ASP A 415 11.00 -7.71 18.33
C ASP A 415 12.49 -7.99 18.05
N ILE A 416 13.11 -8.86 18.87
CA ILE A 416 14.51 -9.27 18.69
C ILE A 416 14.67 -10.03 17.36
N GLY A 417 13.82 -10.99 17.08
CA GLY A 417 13.85 -11.78 15.86
C GLY A 417 13.63 -10.93 14.60
N ALA A 418 12.66 -10.03 14.62
CA ALA A 418 12.37 -9.11 13.52
C ALA A 418 13.54 -8.16 13.24
N MET A 419 14.13 -7.54 14.28
CA MET A 419 15.29 -6.66 14.12
C MET A 419 16.49 -7.42 13.54
N LEU A 420 16.74 -8.64 13.99
CA LEU A 420 17.86 -9.45 13.50
C LEU A 420 17.65 -9.83 12.03
N ARG A 421 16.45 -10.29 11.66
CA ARG A 421 16.10 -10.61 10.27
C ARG A 421 16.22 -9.39 9.36
N MET A 422 15.75 -8.23 9.79
CA MET A 422 15.86 -6.99 9.01
C MET A 422 17.30 -6.59 8.75
N ARG A 423 18.21 -6.79 9.72
CA ARG A 423 19.66 -6.56 9.50
C ARG A 423 20.23 -7.49 8.45
N VAL A 424 19.88 -8.77 8.47
CA VAL A 424 20.31 -9.75 7.47
C VAL A 424 19.80 -9.37 6.08
N GLU A 425 18.51 -9.04 5.95
CA GLU A 425 17.93 -8.61 4.67
C GLU A 425 18.53 -7.28 4.16
N ALA A 426 18.86 -6.35 5.04
CA ALA A 426 19.53 -5.10 4.66
C ALA A 426 20.93 -5.35 4.08
N VAL A 427 21.70 -6.31 4.65
CA VAL A 427 22.98 -6.73 4.08
C VAL A 427 22.79 -7.37 2.70
N ARG A 428 21.81 -8.24 2.54
CA ARG A 428 21.49 -8.90 1.26
C ARG A 428 21.05 -7.91 0.18
N ALA A 429 20.31 -6.86 0.58
CA ALA A 429 19.82 -5.83 -0.32
C ALA A 429 20.85 -4.73 -0.63
N ARG A 430 22.02 -4.72 0.01
CA ARG A 430 23.01 -3.61 -0.02
C ARG A 430 23.38 -3.14 -1.43
N THR A 431 23.37 -4.01 -2.40
CA THR A 431 23.71 -3.67 -3.78
C THR A 431 22.50 -3.19 -4.59
N GLU A 432 21.27 -3.45 -4.12
CA GLU A 432 20.01 -3.03 -4.76
C GLU A 432 19.48 -1.68 -4.22
N ILE A 433 20.09 -1.16 -3.17
CA ILE A 433 19.68 0.09 -2.49
C ILE A 433 20.17 1.31 -3.25
#